data_dafeee8eea967b4d7f3ead79b1326571
#
_entry.id   dafeee8eea967b4d7f3ead79b1326571
#
_cell.length_a   1.000
_cell.length_b   1.000
_cell.length_c   1.000
_cell.angle_alpha   90.00
_cell.angle_beta   90.00
_cell.angle_gamma   90.00
#
_symmetry.space_group_name_H-M   'P 1'
#
loop_
_entity.id
_entity.type
_entity.pdbx_description
1 polymer ?
#
loop_
_entity_poly.entity_id
_entity_poly.type
_entity_poly.pdbx_seq_one_letter_code
_entity_poly.pdbx_strand_id
1 'polypeptide(L)'
;MNSLHPEITVTVKLFAVYQEAFESNEISLRFPSNTPVRAVLDRLTLDRPKLAQWHDVTRFGINMEFVDAETIMIDRDEIVLIPPVSGG
;
A
#
# COMPACT_ATOMS: atom_id res chain seq x y z
N MET A 1 -19.48 5.32 21.05
CA MET A 1 -19.92 5.13 20.02
C MET A 1 -19.42 4.11 19.30
N ASN A 2 -19.96 3.21 18.92
CA ASN A 2 -19.45 2.26 18.20
C ASN A 2 -19.45 2.49 16.84
N SER A 3 -18.46 2.18 16.20
CA SER A 3 -18.29 2.33 14.86
C SER A 3 -18.98 1.25 14.13
N LEU A 4 -19.86 1.58 13.21
CA LEU A 4 -20.40 0.61 12.31
C LEU A 4 -19.43 0.27 11.22
N HIS A 5 -18.34 1.03 11.11
CA HIS A 5 -17.33 0.83 10.08
C HIS A 5 -15.98 0.82 10.75
N PRO A 6 -15.64 -0.28 11.38
CA PRO A 6 -14.34 -0.34 12.05
C PRO A 6 -13.22 -0.11 11.08
N GLU A 7 -12.18 0.51 11.56
CA GLU A 7 -11.00 0.78 10.76
C GLU A 7 -9.91 -0.20 11.07
N ILE A 8 -9.06 -0.41 10.11
CA ILE A 8 -7.84 -1.19 10.29
C ILE A 8 -6.65 -0.26 10.14
N THR A 9 -5.54 -0.62 10.77
CA THR A 9 -4.28 0.10 10.61
C THR A 9 -3.28 -0.89 10.02
N VAL A 10 -2.63 -0.46 8.94
CA VAL A 10 -1.63 -1.30 8.29
C VAL A 10 -0.32 -0.55 8.22
N THR A 11 0.78 -1.29 8.20
CA THR A 11 2.11 -0.71 8.01
C THR A 11 2.50 -0.94 6.57
N VAL A 12 2.87 0.11 5.87
CA VAL A 12 3.26 -0.01 4.46
C VAL A 12 4.76 0.18 4.37
N LYS A 13 5.45 -0.86 3.91
CA LYS A 13 6.89 -0.80 3.68
C LYS A 13 7.13 -0.23 2.30
N LEU A 14 8.01 0.74 2.21
CA LEU A 14 8.25 1.47 0.98
C LEU A 14 9.64 1.19 0.44
N PHE A 15 9.72 0.94 -0.84
CA PHE A 15 10.99 0.67 -1.50
C PHE A 15 11.12 1.51 -2.75
N ALA A 16 12.36 1.79 -3.14
CA ALA A 16 12.69 2.46 -4.40
C ALA A 16 11.90 3.76 -4.57
N VAL A 17 11.14 3.88 -5.66
CA VAL A 17 10.43 5.12 -5.96
C VAL A 17 9.47 5.52 -4.86
N TYR A 18 8.88 4.55 -4.15
CA TYR A 18 7.95 4.88 -3.08
C TYR A 18 8.69 5.40 -1.86
N GLN A 19 9.82 4.81 -1.56
CA GLN A 19 10.65 5.28 -0.46
C GLN A 19 11.14 6.70 -0.72
N GLU A 20 11.52 6.97 -1.96
CA GLU A 20 11.99 8.31 -2.31
C GLU A 20 10.86 9.33 -2.24
N ALA A 21 9.69 8.97 -2.70
CA ALA A 21 8.56 9.90 -2.75
C ALA A 21 8.13 10.34 -1.36
N PHE A 22 8.19 9.43 -0.39
CA PHE A 22 7.73 9.74 0.95
C PHE A 22 8.87 9.97 1.94
N GLU A 23 10.11 9.80 1.48
CA GLU A 23 11.30 10.00 2.30
C GLU A 23 11.23 9.17 3.58
N SER A 24 10.77 7.95 3.45
CA SER A 24 10.57 7.07 4.59
C SER A 24 10.59 5.62 4.14
N ASN A 25 11.04 4.73 5.02
CA ASN A 25 11.03 3.29 4.74
C ASN A 25 9.70 2.67 5.00
N GLU A 26 8.88 3.30 5.81
CA GLU A 26 7.58 2.74 6.11
C GLU A 26 6.66 3.84 6.61
N ILE A 27 5.38 3.67 6.36
CA ILE A 27 4.36 4.59 6.85
C ILE A 27 3.20 3.76 7.38
N SER A 28 2.40 4.37 8.22
CA SER A 28 1.22 3.72 8.77
C SER A 28 -0.01 4.35 8.16
N LEU A 29 -0.95 3.55 7.70
CA LEU A 29 -2.18 4.05 7.09
C LEU A 29 -3.39 3.37 7.70
N ARG A 30 -4.50 4.06 7.66
CA ARG A 30 -5.76 3.55 8.18
C ARG A 30 -6.78 3.47 7.06
N PHE A 31 -7.54 2.41 7.06
CA PHE A 31 -8.59 2.19 6.07
C PHE A 31 -9.80 1.56 6.74
N PRO A 32 -10.98 1.67 6.14
CA PRO A 32 -12.11 0.91 6.63
C PRO A 32 -11.84 -0.59 6.52
N SER A 33 -12.45 -1.40 7.34
CA SER A 33 -12.32 -2.85 7.18
C SER A 33 -12.90 -3.26 5.83
N ASN A 34 -12.48 -4.40 5.33
CA ASN A 34 -12.87 -4.91 4.02
C ASN A 34 -12.34 -4.09 2.85
N THR A 35 -11.23 -3.43 3.04
CA THR A 35 -10.60 -2.64 1.98
C THR A 35 -9.55 -3.50 1.28
N PRO A 36 -9.55 -3.55 -0.07
CA PRO A 36 -8.53 -4.31 -0.79
C PRO A 36 -7.19 -3.59 -0.78
N VAL A 37 -6.14 -4.36 -0.94
CA VAL A 37 -4.77 -3.83 -0.81
C VAL A 37 -4.46 -2.77 -1.87
N ARG A 38 -5.12 -2.78 -3.02
CA ARG A 38 -4.89 -1.75 -4.02
C ARG A 38 -5.20 -0.36 -3.51
N ALA A 39 -6.05 -0.25 -2.49
CA ALA A 39 -6.38 1.06 -1.92
C ALA A 39 -5.16 1.76 -1.33
N VAL A 40 -4.16 0.99 -0.90
CA VAL A 40 -2.91 1.57 -0.41
C VAL A 40 -2.25 2.36 -1.53
N LEU A 41 -2.13 1.73 -2.69
CA LEU A 41 -1.46 2.39 -3.82
C LEU A 41 -2.29 3.56 -4.31
N ASP A 42 -3.61 3.44 -4.32
CA ASP A 42 -4.47 4.54 -4.72
C ASP A 42 -4.27 5.74 -3.79
N ARG A 43 -4.18 5.47 -2.49
CA ARG A 43 -3.97 6.53 -1.50
C ARG A 43 -2.64 7.24 -1.71
N LEU A 44 -1.58 6.47 -1.94
CA LEU A 44 -0.26 7.06 -2.14
C LEU A 44 -0.20 7.84 -3.44
N THR A 45 -0.87 7.37 -4.47
CA THR A 45 -0.88 8.05 -5.76
C THR A 45 -1.65 9.37 -5.65
N LEU A 46 -2.70 9.42 -4.87
CA LEU A 46 -3.42 10.66 -4.65
C LEU A 46 -2.52 11.68 -3.97
N ASP A 47 -1.73 11.24 -3.01
CA ASP A 47 -0.84 12.12 -2.27
C ASP A 47 0.37 12.53 -3.08
N ARG A 48 0.84 11.69 -3.97
CA ARG A 48 1.99 11.95 -4.82
C ARG A 48 1.65 11.54 -6.24
N PRO A 49 1.02 12.43 -7.01
CA PRO A 49 0.54 12.06 -8.37
C PRO A 49 1.62 11.56 -9.31
N LYS A 50 2.88 11.90 -9.07
CA LYS A 50 3.94 11.40 -9.93
C LYS A 50 4.05 9.88 -9.87
N LEU A 51 3.54 9.27 -8.81
CA LEU A 51 3.61 7.82 -8.68
C LEU A 51 2.65 7.09 -9.61
N ALA A 52 1.74 7.83 -10.26
CA ALA A 52 0.78 7.21 -11.18
C ALA A 52 1.46 6.43 -12.30
N GLN A 53 2.65 6.82 -12.69
CA GLN A 53 3.34 6.13 -13.77
C GLN A 53 3.71 4.69 -13.40
N TRP A 54 3.80 4.38 -12.11
CA TRP A 54 4.12 3.01 -11.69
C TRP A 54 2.90 2.25 -11.18
N HIS A 55 1.74 2.87 -11.16
CA HIS A 55 0.56 2.31 -10.53
C HIS A 55 0.20 0.93 -11.09
N ASP A 56 0.19 0.77 -12.40
CA ASP A 56 -0.27 -0.47 -13.00
C ASP A 56 0.78 -1.57 -12.98
N VAL A 57 2.01 -1.26 -12.67
CA VAL A 57 3.08 -2.23 -12.69
C VAL A 57 3.64 -2.56 -11.31
N THR A 58 3.06 -1.97 -10.28
CA THR A 58 3.48 -2.24 -8.91
C THR A 58 2.80 -3.51 -8.41
N ARG A 59 3.57 -4.36 -7.74
CA ARG A 59 3.01 -5.57 -7.16
C ARG A 59 2.81 -5.40 -5.68
N PHE A 60 1.97 -6.25 -5.11
CA PHE A 60 1.63 -6.13 -3.70
C PHE A 60 2.07 -7.36 -2.92
N GLY A 61 2.50 -7.14 -1.69
CA GLY A 61 2.76 -8.22 -0.75
C GLY A 61 2.05 -7.91 0.56
N ILE A 62 1.55 -8.93 1.22
CA ILE A 62 0.98 -8.81 2.56
C ILE A 62 1.66 -9.86 3.42
N ASN A 63 2.29 -9.41 4.50
CA ASN A 63 2.98 -10.29 5.45
C ASN A 63 3.92 -11.26 4.74
N MET A 64 4.68 -10.71 3.79
CA MET A 64 5.72 -11.42 3.07
C MET A 64 5.23 -12.42 2.02
N GLU A 65 3.98 -12.29 1.59
CA GLU A 65 3.47 -13.11 0.50
C GLU A 65 2.94 -12.22 -0.60
N PHE A 66 3.22 -12.57 -1.85
CA PHE A 66 2.66 -11.83 -2.97
C PHE A 66 1.16 -12.08 -3.02
N VAL A 67 0.39 -11.03 -3.25
CA VAL A 67 -1.06 -11.13 -3.34
C VAL A 67 -1.53 -10.30 -4.53
N ASP A 68 -2.76 -10.55 -4.97
CA ASP A 68 -3.29 -9.71 -6.02
C ASP A 68 -3.93 -8.46 -5.44
N ALA A 69 -4.22 -7.50 -6.30
CA ALA A 69 -4.67 -6.18 -5.90
C ALA A 69 -6.00 -6.18 -5.16
N GLU A 70 -6.79 -7.22 -5.36
CA GLU A 70 -8.11 -7.29 -4.73
C GLU A 70 -8.12 -7.99 -3.38
N THR A 71 -6.96 -8.43 -2.90
CA THR A 71 -6.88 -9.11 -1.60
C THR A 71 -7.23 -8.15 -0.48
N ILE A 72 -8.12 -8.57 0.38
CA ILE A 72 -8.60 -7.73 1.48
C ILE A 72 -7.55 -7.69 2.59
N MET A 73 -7.26 -6.50 3.08
CA MET A 73 -6.34 -6.31 4.19
C MET A 73 -7.06 -6.53 5.51
N ILE A 74 -6.31 -6.92 6.53
CA ILE A 74 -6.84 -7.00 7.89
C ILE A 74 -5.96 -6.14 8.79
N ASP A 75 -6.46 -5.87 9.97
CA ASP A 75 -5.76 -4.99 10.91
C ASP A 75 -4.36 -5.52 11.21
N ARG A 76 -3.40 -4.62 11.22
CA ARG A 76 -2.00 -4.91 11.53
C ARG A 76 -1.24 -5.63 10.44
N ASP A 77 -1.82 -5.75 9.23
CA ASP A 77 -1.08 -6.32 8.11
C ASP A 77 0.13 -5.44 7.77
N GLU A 78 1.18 -6.11 7.30
CA GLU A 78 2.34 -5.41 6.78
C GLU A 78 2.26 -5.47 5.27
N ILE A 79 2.12 -4.33 4.64
CA ILE A 79 1.93 -4.24 3.20
C ILE A 79 3.24 -3.82 2.55
N VAL A 80 3.58 -4.44 1.44
CA VAL A 80 4.76 -4.06 0.68
C VAL A 80 4.32 -3.66 -0.71
N LEU A 81 4.80 -2.52 -1.18
CA LEU A 81 4.60 -2.10 -2.55
C LEU A 81 5.89 -2.35 -3.31
N ILE A 82 5.84 -3.18 -4.32
CA ILE A 82 7.02 -3.61 -5.03
C ILE A 82 6.99 -3.05 -6.43
N PRO A 83 7.72 -1.96 -6.69
CA PRO A 83 7.77 -1.40 -8.03
C PRO A 83 8.62 -2.27 -8.93
N PRO A 84 8.53 -2.11 -10.24
CA PRO A 84 9.37 -2.90 -11.13
C PRO A 84 10.81 -2.51 -10.96
N VAL A 85 11.71 -3.48 -11.10
CA VAL A 85 13.11 -3.17 -11.12
C VAL A 85 13.41 -2.51 -12.42
N SER A 86 14.12 -1.42 -12.40
CA SER A 86 14.49 -0.79 -13.62
C SER A 86 15.49 -1.70 -14.22
N GLY A 87 15.25 -2.15 -15.34
CA GLY A 87 16.03 -3.07 -15.98
C GLY A 87 17.31 -2.66 -16.32
N GLY A 88 17.65 -1.88 -15.72
CA GLY A 88 18.96 -1.40 -15.98
C GLY A 88 19.65 -2.33 -16.49
#